data_a3faf50e66e22778657de9353a34db2e
#
_entry.id   a3faf50e66e22778657de9353a34db2e
#
_cell.length_a   1.000
_cell.length_b   1.000
_cell.length_c   1.000
_cell.angle_alpha   90.00
_cell.angle_beta   90.00
_cell.angle_gamma   90.00
#
_symmetry.space_group_name_H-M   'P 1'
#
loop_
_entity.id
_entity.type
_entity.pdbx_description
1 polymer ?
#
loop_
_entity_poly.entity_id
_entity_poly.type
_entity_poly.pdbx_seq_one_letter_code
_entity_poly.pdbx_strand_id
1 'polypeptide(L)'
;MPIMAHLDVCATPSTGSFPMRQILFASLAAFALSSAPALAELDAGDAAADFTVSGFQAGEPVSFHLAEALEDGPVVLFFFPAAFTSGCEAQAAAFAEAIDQFTAEGATVIGVTGGNTDRLAEFSTQHCASAFPVFAIEDGMAGDYDARLMLRPGWTNRTSYVIDQNSTIAFAWSDMSPYEHVDQTLAAVRALNVE
;
A
#
# COMPACT_ATOMS: atom_id res chain seq x y z
N MET A 1 32.61 -74.05 -26.15
CA MET A 1 33.14 -75.15 -25.30
C MET A 1 33.20 -74.69 -23.90
N PRO A 2 32.92 -75.51 -23.02
CA PRO A 2 31.63 -75.94 -22.43
C PRO A 2 31.68 -75.59 -20.94
N ILE A 3 30.68 -75.69 -20.18
CA ILE A 3 29.88 -76.74 -19.56
C ILE A 3 29.40 -76.19 -18.22
N MET A 4 28.08 -76.17 -18.01
CA MET A 4 27.33 -77.01 -17.03
C MET A 4 27.83 -76.91 -15.58
N ALA A 5 27.00 -76.91 -14.57
CA ALA A 5 25.69 -77.49 -14.32
C ALA A 5 25.18 -77.09 -12.94
N HIS A 6 23.88 -77.05 -12.80
CA HIS A 6 23.07 -77.77 -11.77
C HIS A 6 23.45 -77.55 -10.27
N LEU A 7 22.54 -77.44 -9.38
CA LEU A 7 21.28 -78.12 -9.06
C LEU A 7 20.53 -77.35 -7.97
N ASP A 8 19.24 -77.40 -8.13
CA ASP A 8 18.15 -77.32 -7.14
C ASP A 8 18.47 -77.74 -5.72
N VAL A 9 17.82 -77.05 -4.79
CA VAL A 9 17.04 -77.71 -3.75
C VAL A 9 15.94 -76.82 -3.19
N CYS A 10 14.77 -77.36 -3.27
CA CYS A 10 13.50 -76.99 -2.74
C CYS A 10 13.47 -76.92 -1.18
N ALA A 11 12.82 -75.91 -0.60
CA ALA A 11 12.04 -76.12 0.64
C ALA A 11 11.14 -74.88 0.93
N THR A 12 9.87 -75.07 0.76
CA THR A 12 8.74 -74.32 1.37
C THR A 12 8.30 -75.08 2.65
N PRO A 13 7.32 -74.51 3.41
CA PRO A 13 6.93 -73.20 3.83
C PRO A 13 6.80 -73.12 5.37
N SER A 14 6.72 -71.92 5.90
CA SER A 14 6.19 -71.76 7.26
C SER A 14 5.29 -70.51 7.31
N THR A 15 4.01 -70.78 7.39
CA THR A 15 2.93 -69.88 7.71
C THR A 15 3.09 -69.30 9.12
N GLY A 16 3.33 -68.04 9.20
CA GLY A 16 3.27 -67.27 10.44
C GLY A 16 2.35 -66.06 10.24
N SER A 17 1.11 -66.24 10.64
CA SER A 17 0.07 -65.20 10.65
C SER A 17 0.35 -64.23 11.77
N PHE A 18 0.72 -62.99 11.47
CA PHE A 18 0.72 -61.90 12.44
C PHE A 18 -0.34 -60.85 12.06
N PRO A 19 -1.17 -60.44 13.00
CA PRO A 19 -2.23 -59.46 12.73
C PRO A 19 -1.63 -58.07 12.47
N MET A 20 -1.93 -57.58 11.31
CA MET A 20 -1.57 -56.23 10.83
C MET A 20 -2.39 -55.19 11.58
N ARG A 21 -1.81 -54.67 12.67
CA ARG A 21 -2.31 -53.47 13.33
C ARG A 21 -1.84 -52.25 12.53
N GLN A 22 -2.69 -51.83 11.59
CA GLN A 22 -2.48 -50.57 10.87
C GLN A 22 -2.53 -49.40 11.84
N ILE A 23 -1.38 -48.84 12.15
CA ILE A 23 -1.27 -47.55 12.81
C ILE A 23 -1.24 -46.50 11.68
N LEU A 24 -2.42 -45.93 11.39
CA LEU A 24 -2.57 -44.73 10.58
C LEU A 24 -1.94 -43.55 11.33
N PHE A 25 -0.71 -43.23 11.01
CA PHE A 25 -0.14 -41.90 11.36
C PHE A 25 -0.70 -40.90 10.36
N ALA A 26 -1.78 -40.26 10.75
CA ALA A 26 -2.24 -39.04 10.09
C ALA A 26 -1.24 -37.92 10.45
N SER A 27 -0.27 -37.68 9.57
CA SER A 27 0.60 -36.50 9.63
C SER A 27 -0.22 -35.29 9.23
N LEU A 28 -0.79 -34.61 10.21
CA LEU A 28 -1.38 -33.28 10.03
C LEU A 28 -0.24 -32.28 9.88
N ALA A 29 0.20 -32.04 8.64
CA ALA A 29 1.10 -30.94 8.33
C ALA A 29 0.34 -29.65 8.53
N ALA A 30 0.49 -29.02 9.71
CA ALA A 30 0.05 -27.66 9.94
C ALA A 30 0.92 -26.73 9.09
N PHE A 31 0.37 -26.30 7.95
CA PHE A 31 0.94 -25.22 7.16
C PHE A 31 0.70 -23.93 7.93
N ALA A 32 1.68 -23.53 8.74
CA ALA A 32 1.68 -22.22 9.37
C ALA A 32 1.86 -21.20 8.22
N LEU A 33 0.76 -20.55 7.82
CA LEU A 33 0.84 -19.32 7.05
C LEU A 33 1.54 -18.29 7.95
N SER A 34 2.81 -18.08 7.71
CA SER A 34 3.51 -16.90 8.22
C SER A 34 2.98 -15.70 7.45
N SER A 35 1.93 -15.05 7.98
CA SER A 35 1.60 -13.70 7.57
C SER A 35 2.76 -12.81 8.04
N ALA A 36 3.61 -12.39 7.09
CA ALA A 36 4.48 -11.25 7.32
C ALA A 36 3.58 -10.08 7.77
N PRO A 37 3.99 -9.26 8.76
CA PRO A 37 3.28 -8.03 9.04
C PRO A 37 3.40 -7.17 7.76
N ALA A 38 2.32 -7.11 6.98
CA ALA A 38 2.14 -6.05 6.02
C ALA A 38 2.20 -4.73 6.81
N LEU A 39 2.90 -3.74 6.29
CA LEU A 39 2.69 -2.37 6.76
C LEU A 39 1.17 -2.17 6.64
N ALA A 40 0.53 -1.89 7.76
CA ALA A 40 -0.91 -1.70 7.74
C ALA A 40 -1.21 -0.50 6.84
N GLU A 41 -2.03 -0.70 5.87
CA GLU A 41 -2.64 0.30 4.99
C GLU A 41 -4.07 -0.15 4.78
N LEU A 42 -4.97 0.78 4.47
CA LEU A 42 -6.34 0.43 4.11
C LEU A 42 -6.33 -0.35 2.80
N ASP A 43 -7.14 -1.39 2.73
CA ASP A 43 -7.27 -2.21 1.53
C ASP A 43 -8.25 -1.58 0.51
N ALA A 44 -8.11 -1.94 -0.76
CA ALA A 44 -9.10 -1.61 -1.76
C ALA A 44 -10.49 -2.19 -1.39
N GLY A 45 -11.50 -1.33 -1.38
CA GLY A 45 -12.86 -1.64 -0.93
C GLY A 45 -13.18 -1.10 0.47
N ASP A 46 -12.20 -0.67 1.25
CA ASP A 46 -12.43 -0.03 2.54
C ASP A 46 -13.03 1.37 2.37
N ALA A 47 -13.81 1.81 3.35
CA ALA A 47 -14.35 3.16 3.37
C ALA A 47 -13.24 4.17 3.72
N ALA A 48 -13.10 5.22 2.91
CA ALA A 48 -12.25 6.36 3.24
C ALA A 48 -12.95 7.22 4.29
N ALA A 49 -12.28 7.48 5.41
CA ALA A 49 -12.79 8.38 6.44
C ALA A 49 -12.84 9.81 5.91
N ASP A 50 -13.97 10.49 6.08
CA ASP A 50 -14.08 11.90 5.69
C ASP A 50 -13.23 12.81 6.60
N PHE A 51 -12.67 13.87 6.02
CA PHE A 51 -11.86 14.82 6.75
C PHE A 51 -11.90 16.23 6.15
N THR A 52 -11.63 17.21 7.01
CA THR A 52 -11.34 18.59 6.61
C THR A 52 -9.97 18.99 7.14
N VAL A 53 -9.11 19.51 6.27
CA VAL A 53 -7.74 19.92 6.61
C VAL A 53 -7.44 21.32 6.10
N SER A 54 -6.51 21.99 6.77
CA SER A 54 -6.00 23.31 6.37
C SER A 54 -4.52 23.22 6.04
N GLY A 55 -4.09 23.94 5.01
CA GLY A 55 -2.71 23.92 4.55
C GLY A 55 -2.42 24.99 3.53
N PHE A 56 -1.59 24.69 2.54
CA PHE A 56 -1.08 25.69 1.60
C PHE A 56 -1.01 25.15 0.17
N GLN A 57 -1.34 26.03 -0.79
CA GLN A 57 -1.03 25.83 -2.20
C GLN A 57 -0.42 27.13 -2.74
N ALA A 58 0.66 27.04 -3.48
CA ALA A 58 1.38 28.22 -4.00
C ALA A 58 1.75 29.26 -2.92
N GLY A 59 1.97 28.79 -1.69
CA GLY A 59 2.26 29.65 -0.53
C GLY A 59 1.04 30.25 0.15
N GLU A 60 -0.14 30.17 -0.45
CA GLU A 60 -1.38 30.75 0.07
C GLU A 60 -2.16 29.73 0.91
N PRO A 61 -2.83 30.17 1.99
CA PRO A 61 -3.65 29.29 2.81
C PRO A 61 -4.85 28.72 2.03
N VAL A 62 -5.08 27.42 2.15
CA VAL A 62 -6.23 26.75 1.56
C VAL A 62 -6.82 25.74 2.55
N SER A 63 -8.10 25.41 2.37
CA SER A 63 -8.79 24.34 3.08
C SER A 63 -9.26 23.29 2.07
N PHE A 64 -9.30 22.04 2.50
CA PHE A 64 -9.76 20.93 1.68
C PHE A 64 -10.72 20.06 2.49
N HIS A 65 -11.84 19.69 1.90
CA HIS A 65 -12.82 18.74 2.45
C HIS A 65 -12.98 17.58 1.48
N LEU A 66 -12.72 16.36 1.93
CA LEU A 66 -12.69 15.18 1.08
C LEU A 66 -14.03 14.94 0.38
N ALA A 67 -15.13 14.94 1.14
CA ALA A 67 -16.45 14.64 0.59
C ALA A 67 -16.88 15.65 -0.50
N GLU A 68 -16.54 16.94 -0.35
CA GLU A 68 -16.81 17.95 -1.39
C GLU A 68 -15.95 17.71 -2.65
N ALA A 69 -14.68 17.37 -2.48
CA ALA A 69 -13.78 17.12 -3.60
C ALA A 69 -14.19 15.89 -4.43
N LEU A 70 -14.73 14.87 -3.76
CA LEU A 70 -15.22 13.65 -4.42
C LEU A 70 -16.47 13.86 -5.27
N GLU A 71 -17.19 14.98 -5.12
CA GLU A 71 -18.29 15.36 -6.03
C GLU A 71 -17.78 15.65 -7.45
N ASP A 72 -16.55 16.18 -7.56
CA ASP A 72 -15.93 16.57 -8.82
C ASP A 72 -15.15 15.43 -9.50
N GLY A 73 -14.65 14.44 -8.73
CA GLY A 73 -13.86 13.33 -9.26
C GLY A 73 -13.10 12.55 -8.17
N PRO A 74 -12.30 11.56 -8.56
CA PRO A 74 -11.50 10.81 -7.60
C PRO A 74 -10.41 11.67 -6.99
N VAL A 75 -10.01 11.34 -5.75
CA VAL A 75 -8.95 12.03 -5.01
C VAL A 75 -7.75 11.12 -4.85
N VAL A 76 -6.57 11.60 -5.22
CA VAL A 76 -5.28 11.01 -4.91
C VAL A 76 -4.76 11.66 -3.64
N LEU A 77 -4.80 10.92 -2.54
CA LEU A 77 -4.31 11.33 -1.23
C LEU A 77 -2.97 10.65 -0.95
N PHE A 78 -1.88 11.42 -0.90
CA PHE A 78 -0.60 10.84 -0.54
C PHE A 78 -0.06 11.36 0.80
N PHE A 79 0.31 10.42 1.66
CA PHE A 79 1.01 10.67 2.91
C PHE A 79 2.52 10.69 2.66
N PHE A 80 3.22 11.63 3.29
CA PHE A 80 4.67 11.67 3.27
C PHE A 80 5.23 12.01 4.66
N PRO A 81 6.37 11.39 5.07
CA PRO A 81 6.86 11.45 6.44
C PRO A 81 7.07 12.85 7.01
N ALA A 82 7.75 13.73 6.27
CA ALA A 82 8.00 15.10 6.73
C ALA A 82 8.43 16.01 5.58
N ALA A 83 7.96 17.25 5.57
CA ALA A 83 8.41 18.28 4.65
C ALA A 83 9.92 18.53 4.78
N PHE A 84 10.56 18.95 3.70
CA PHE A 84 12.00 19.23 3.61
C PHE A 84 12.91 18.04 3.97
N THR A 85 12.49 16.82 3.61
CA THR A 85 13.36 15.65 3.56
C THR A 85 13.49 15.19 2.11
N SER A 86 14.69 14.76 1.70
CA SER A 86 15.01 14.51 0.29
C SER A 86 14.04 13.54 -0.43
N GLY A 87 13.57 12.49 0.25
CA GLY A 87 12.59 11.57 -0.32
C GLY A 87 11.20 12.21 -0.47
N CYS A 88 10.79 13.10 0.44
CA CYS A 88 9.50 13.79 0.35
C CYS A 88 9.53 14.91 -0.70
N GLU A 89 10.67 15.62 -0.83
CA GLU A 89 10.89 16.58 -1.90
C GLU A 89 10.84 15.91 -3.27
N ALA A 90 11.48 14.74 -3.43
CA ALA A 90 11.45 13.97 -4.67
C ALA A 90 10.03 13.47 -5.00
N GLN A 91 9.26 13.01 -4.01
CA GLN A 91 7.87 12.59 -4.22
C GLN A 91 6.98 13.76 -4.63
N ALA A 92 7.08 14.89 -3.93
CA ALA A 92 6.30 16.08 -4.24
C ALA A 92 6.61 16.60 -5.65
N ALA A 93 7.89 16.66 -6.04
CA ALA A 93 8.29 17.07 -7.38
C ALA A 93 7.75 16.10 -8.46
N ALA A 94 7.78 14.79 -8.22
CA ALA A 94 7.25 13.80 -9.15
C ALA A 94 5.73 13.94 -9.36
N PHE A 95 4.94 14.17 -8.28
CA PHE A 95 3.52 14.48 -8.40
C PHE A 95 3.27 15.80 -9.15
N ALA A 96 4.09 16.83 -8.90
CA ALA A 96 3.98 18.12 -9.59
C ALA A 96 4.24 17.99 -11.10
N GLU A 97 5.23 17.19 -11.51
CA GLU A 97 5.51 16.90 -12.92
C GLU A 97 4.38 16.13 -13.60
N ALA A 98 3.64 15.32 -12.87
CA ALA A 98 2.55 14.50 -13.39
C ALA A 98 1.16 15.14 -13.25
N ILE A 99 1.04 16.32 -12.64
CA ILE A 99 -0.26 16.91 -12.25
C ILE A 99 -1.24 17.06 -13.41
N ASP A 100 -0.75 17.45 -14.60
CA ASP A 100 -1.59 17.58 -15.79
C ASP A 100 -2.21 16.25 -16.22
N GLN A 101 -1.51 15.12 -15.97
CA GLN A 101 -2.04 13.80 -16.28
C GLN A 101 -3.18 13.41 -15.33
N PHE A 102 -3.03 13.69 -14.02
CA PHE A 102 -4.11 13.48 -13.06
C PHE A 102 -5.33 14.37 -13.35
N THR A 103 -5.08 15.64 -13.67
CA THR A 103 -6.15 16.58 -14.03
C THR A 103 -6.88 16.16 -15.31
N ALA A 104 -6.17 15.65 -16.31
CA ALA A 104 -6.78 15.14 -17.54
C ALA A 104 -7.68 13.92 -17.29
N GLU A 105 -7.40 13.15 -16.26
CA GLU A 105 -8.24 12.03 -15.80
C GLU A 105 -9.34 12.47 -14.80
N GLY A 106 -9.47 13.77 -14.52
CA GLY A 106 -10.46 14.32 -13.59
C GLY A 106 -10.11 14.11 -12.10
N ALA A 107 -8.88 13.72 -11.79
CA ALA A 107 -8.46 13.46 -10.40
C ALA A 107 -7.86 14.69 -9.73
N THR A 108 -8.19 14.89 -8.45
CA THR A 108 -7.55 15.87 -7.56
C THR A 108 -6.42 15.22 -6.79
N VAL A 109 -5.23 15.85 -6.77
CA VAL A 109 -4.06 15.37 -6.00
C VAL A 109 -3.86 16.25 -4.77
N ILE A 110 -3.69 15.65 -3.61
CA ILE A 110 -3.33 16.33 -2.36
C ILE A 110 -2.23 15.59 -1.60
N GLY A 111 -1.32 16.35 -0.98
CA GLY A 111 -0.30 15.79 -0.11
C GLY A 111 -0.56 16.12 1.36
N VAL A 112 -0.33 15.16 2.26
CA VAL A 112 -0.53 15.34 3.69
C VAL A 112 0.67 14.85 4.51
N THR A 113 1.00 15.54 5.59
CA THR A 113 2.11 15.17 6.48
C THR A 113 1.88 15.63 7.91
N GLY A 114 2.38 14.87 8.88
CA GLY A 114 2.48 15.29 10.28
C GLY A 114 3.86 15.84 10.65
N GLY A 115 4.88 15.66 9.79
CA GLY A 115 6.26 16.03 10.10
C GLY A 115 6.75 17.34 9.47
N ASN A 116 7.50 18.16 10.22
CA ASN A 116 8.12 19.40 9.76
C ASN A 116 7.11 20.41 9.16
N THR A 117 5.95 20.56 9.78
CA THR A 117 4.82 21.33 9.22
C THR A 117 4.98 22.85 9.29
N ASP A 118 5.94 23.37 10.06
CA ASP A 118 6.13 24.82 10.29
C ASP A 118 6.38 25.63 9.02
N ARG A 119 6.89 25.00 7.96
CA ARG A 119 7.26 25.65 6.69
C ARG A 119 6.47 25.11 5.49
N LEU A 120 5.26 24.63 5.71
CA LEU A 120 4.47 24.01 4.65
C LEU A 120 4.11 24.99 3.52
N ALA A 121 3.91 26.27 3.80
CA ALA A 121 3.71 27.31 2.79
C ALA A 121 4.89 27.39 1.82
N GLU A 122 6.11 27.37 2.36
CA GLU A 122 7.34 27.37 1.55
C GLU A 122 7.49 26.05 0.78
N PHE A 123 7.20 24.90 1.40
CA PHE A 123 7.22 23.59 0.75
C PHE A 123 6.27 23.53 -0.45
N SER A 124 5.05 24.11 -0.32
CA SER A 124 4.06 24.13 -1.38
C SER A 124 4.53 24.87 -2.65
N THR A 125 5.39 25.88 -2.48
CA THR A 125 5.97 26.64 -3.61
C THR A 125 7.21 25.96 -4.18
N GLN A 126 8.12 25.50 -3.33
CA GLN A 126 9.44 25.03 -3.75
C GLN A 126 9.42 23.58 -4.29
N HIS A 127 8.68 22.68 -3.67
CA HIS A 127 8.71 21.25 -3.97
C HIS A 127 7.44 20.76 -4.64
N CYS A 128 6.27 21.31 -4.30
CA CYS A 128 5.02 21.03 -5.02
C CYS A 128 4.88 21.90 -6.29
N ALA A 129 5.83 22.77 -6.59
CA ALA A 129 5.80 23.70 -7.72
C ALA A 129 4.46 24.45 -7.87
N SER A 130 3.76 24.69 -6.77
CA SER A 130 2.41 25.28 -6.73
C SER A 130 1.31 24.43 -7.43
N ALA A 131 1.62 23.23 -7.85
CA ALA A 131 0.75 22.39 -8.68
C ALA A 131 -0.44 21.78 -7.90
N PHE A 132 -0.24 21.48 -6.62
CA PHE A 132 -1.27 20.89 -5.74
C PHE A 132 -1.09 21.38 -4.30
N PRO A 133 -2.14 21.28 -3.45
CA PRO A 133 -2.06 21.67 -2.06
C PRO A 133 -1.37 20.62 -1.17
N VAL A 134 -0.76 21.10 -0.09
CA VAL A 134 -0.21 20.27 0.98
C VAL A 134 -0.77 20.69 2.33
N PHE A 135 -1.05 19.72 3.18
CA PHE A 135 -1.75 19.92 4.43
C PHE A 135 -0.97 19.34 5.62
N ALA A 136 -1.04 20.05 6.74
CA ALA A 136 -0.64 19.50 8.02
C ALA A 136 -1.78 18.65 8.59
N ILE A 137 -1.46 17.46 9.10
CA ILE A 137 -2.43 16.58 9.73
C ILE A 137 -2.03 16.21 11.15
N GLU A 138 -3.03 15.88 11.96
CA GLU A 138 -2.86 15.34 13.29
C GLU A 138 -2.87 13.82 13.31
N ASP A 139 -2.42 13.22 14.43
CA ASP A 139 -2.35 11.76 14.64
C ASP A 139 -3.70 11.03 14.42
N GLY A 140 -4.83 11.72 14.58
CA GLY A 140 -6.16 11.17 14.32
C GLY A 140 -6.28 10.70 12.88
N MET A 141 -6.14 11.63 11.92
CA MET A 141 -6.23 11.33 10.48
C MET A 141 -5.18 10.31 10.03
N ALA A 142 -3.94 10.42 10.53
CA ALA A 142 -2.92 9.43 10.23
C ALA A 142 -3.30 8.02 10.73
N GLY A 143 -4.11 7.92 11.79
CA GLY A 143 -4.65 6.66 12.29
C GLY A 143 -5.80 6.12 11.47
N ASP A 144 -6.71 6.99 11.05
CA ASP A 144 -7.88 6.61 10.26
C ASP A 144 -7.50 6.03 8.89
N TYR A 145 -6.29 6.39 8.40
CA TYR A 145 -5.72 5.91 7.14
C TYR A 145 -4.53 4.97 7.32
N ASP A 146 -4.32 4.39 8.52
CA ASP A 146 -3.20 3.51 8.84
C ASP A 146 -1.82 4.04 8.39
N ALA A 147 -1.69 5.38 8.36
CA ALA A 147 -0.53 6.08 7.84
C ALA A 147 0.46 6.55 8.94
N ARG A 148 0.33 6.06 10.19
CA ARG A 148 1.26 6.39 11.28
C ARG A 148 2.63 5.78 11.09
N LEU A 149 3.69 6.55 11.27
CA LEU A 149 5.04 6.01 11.33
C LEU A 149 5.33 5.55 12.77
N MET A 150 5.18 4.24 13.03
CA MET A 150 5.26 3.62 14.36
C MET A 150 6.51 4.01 15.18
N LEU A 151 7.66 4.18 14.53
CA LEU A 151 8.92 4.50 15.21
C LEU A 151 9.15 6.01 15.42
N ARG A 152 8.23 6.85 14.93
CA ARG A 152 8.38 8.31 15.01
C ARG A 152 7.01 8.98 15.17
N PRO A 153 6.52 9.11 16.42
CA PRO A 153 5.23 9.75 16.70
C PRO A 153 5.10 11.12 16.06
N GLY A 154 3.92 11.44 15.50
CA GLY A 154 3.64 12.67 14.78
C GLY A 154 4.12 12.68 13.32
N TRP A 155 4.82 11.64 12.86
CA TRP A 155 5.17 11.47 11.46
C TRP A 155 4.29 10.42 10.80
N THR A 156 4.09 10.56 9.49
CA THR A 156 3.38 9.56 8.69
C THR A 156 4.36 8.59 8.02
N ASN A 157 3.87 7.42 7.65
CA ASN A 157 4.56 6.57 6.69
C ASN A 157 4.48 7.19 5.28
N ARG A 158 4.84 6.45 4.25
CA ARG A 158 4.66 6.89 2.86
C ARG A 158 3.67 5.95 2.19
N THR A 159 2.41 6.38 2.16
CA THR A 159 1.29 5.65 1.55
C THR A 159 0.52 6.60 0.65
N SER A 160 0.10 6.12 -0.51
CA SER A 160 -0.76 6.86 -1.43
C SER A 160 -2.03 6.07 -1.67
N TYR A 161 -3.16 6.75 -1.60
CA TYR A 161 -4.49 6.22 -1.85
C TYR A 161 -5.11 6.88 -3.08
N VAL A 162 -5.88 6.11 -3.82
CA VAL A 162 -6.86 6.63 -4.77
C VAL A 162 -8.23 6.38 -4.17
N ILE A 163 -9.00 7.44 -3.94
CA ILE A 163 -10.33 7.41 -3.34
C ILE A 163 -11.34 7.72 -4.44
N ASP A 164 -12.31 6.84 -4.62
CA ASP A 164 -13.36 7.03 -5.62
C ASP A 164 -14.47 7.97 -5.13
N GLN A 165 -15.38 8.36 -6.01
CA GLN A 165 -16.51 9.25 -5.72
C GLN A 165 -17.53 8.68 -4.74
N ASN A 166 -17.44 7.39 -4.39
CA ASN A 166 -18.27 6.74 -3.36
C ASN A 166 -17.60 6.74 -1.97
N SER A 167 -16.52 7.50 -1.79
CA SER A 167 -15.69 7.50 -0.57
C SER A 167 -15.11 6.13 -0.25
N THR A 168 -14.71 5.37 -1.28
CA THR A 168 -14.10 4.05 -1.14
C THR A 168 -12.63 4.12 -1.57
N ILE A 169 -11.75 3.43 -0.87
CA ILE A 169 -10.37 3.24 -1.30
C ILE A 169 -10.39 2.33 -2.54
N ALA A 170 -10.15 2.92 -3.70
CA ALA A 170 -10.05 2.16 -4.95
C ALA A 170 -8.67 1.51 -5.11
N PHE A 171 -7.64 2.13 -4.54
CA PHE A 171 -6.27 1.64 -4.61
C PHE A 171 -5.42 2.20 -3.45
N ALA A 172 -4.48 1.40 -2.97
CA ALA A 172 -3.49 1.79 -1.98
C ALA A 172 -2.09 1.33 -2.42
N TRP A 173 -1.08 2.15 -2.13
CA TRP A 173 0.33 1.85 -2.37
C TRP A 173 1.20 2.38 -1.24
N SER A 174 1.90 1.49 -0.55
CA SER A 174 2.77 1.84 0.57
C SER A 174 4.21 1.39 0.29
N ASP A 175 5.10 2.34 0.10
CA ASP A 175 6.54 2.13 -0.02
C ASP A 175 7.29 3.35 0.49
N MET A 176 8.35 3.15 1.26
CA MET A 176 9.19 4.26 1.73
C MET A 176 10.04 4.89 0.61
N SER A 177 10.21 4.20 -0.54
CA SER A 177 10.76 4.78 -1.77
C SER A 177 9.76 5.78 -2.39
N PRO A 178 10.18 6.98 -2.81
CA PRO A 178 9.27 7.99 -3.37
C PRO A 178 8.88 7.76 -4.84
N TYR A 179 9.52 6.82 -5.55
CA TYR A 179 9.54 6.85 -7.01
C TYR A 179 8.33 6.22 -7.72
N GLU A 180 7.67 5.23 -7.12
CA GLU A 180 6.58 4.51 -7.80
C GLU A 180 5.19 5.05 -7.49
N HIS A 181 5.05 5.91 -6.49
CA HIS A 181 3.74 6.41 -6.03
C HIS A 181 2.92 7.09 -7.14
N VAL A 182 3.57 7.86 -8.02
CA VAL A 182 2.90 8.56 -9.12
C VAL A 182 2.39 7.56 -10.16
N ASP A 183 3.24 6.65 -10.62
CA ASP A 183 2.89 5.69 -11.66
C ASP A 183 1.76 4.75 -11.20
N GLN A 184 1.84 4.27 -9.95
CA GLN A 184 0.85 3.38 -9.36
C GLN A 184 -0.51 4.08 -9.19
N THR A 185 -0.53 5.29 -8.64
CA THR A 185 -1.79 6.03 -8.44
C THR A 185 -2.38 6.51 -9.75
N LEU A 186 -1.58 6.94 -10.72
CA LEU A 186 -2.08 7.35 -12.04
C LEU A 186 -2.68 6.18 -12.82
N ALA A 187 -2.05 5.00 -12.74
CA ALA A 187 -2.61 3.79 -13.33
C ALA A 187 -3.95 3.42 -12.68
N ALA A 188 -4.07 3.56 -11.37
CA ALA A 188 -5.32 3.30 -10.65
C ALA A 188 -6.43 4.30 -11.00
N VAL A 189 -6.12 5.60 -11.09
CA VAL A 189 -7.08 6.63 -11.53
C VAL A 189 -7.59 6.32 -12.95
N ARG A 190 -6.71 5.94 -13.87
CA ARG A 190 -7.10 5.55 -15.23
C ARG A 190 -8.00 4.32 -15.26
N ALA A 191 -7.79 3.36 -14.37
CA ALA A 191 -8.62 2.18 -14.26
C ALA A 191 -10.06 2.52 -13.85
N LEU A 192 -10.28 3.51 -12.97
CA LEU A 192 -11.60 4.00 -12.58
C LEU A 192 -12.39 4.59 -13.76
N ASN A 193 -11.72 5.19 -14.74
CA ASN A 193 -12.36 5.83 -15.90
C ASN A 193 -12.77 4.84 -17.00
N VAL A 194 -12.44 3.55 -16.87
CA VAL A 194 -12.71 2.50 -17.87
C VAL A 194 -13.94 1.66 -17.49
N GLU A 195 -14.40 1.72 -16.25
CA GLU A 195 -15.56 1.00 -15.72
C GLU A 195 -16.86 1.78 -15.96
#